data_d8e431c361089f14585972720e1a6cc0
#
_entry.id   d8e431c361089f14585972720e1a6cc0
#
_cell.length_a   1.000
_cell.length_b   1.000
_cell.length_c   1.000
_cell.angle_alpha   90.00
_cell.angle_beta   90.00
_cell.angle_gamma   90.00
#
_symmetry.space_group_name_H-M   'P 1'
#
loop_
_entity.id
_entity.type
_entity.pdbx_description
1 polymer ?
#
loop_
_entity_poly.entity_id
_entity_poly.type
_entity_poly.pdbx_seq_one_letter_code
_entity_poly.pdbx_strand_id
1 'polypeptide(L)'
;MSFSEQHYHHQVVAFTLENGCLSDLEAVPIPLRTALHRIPAEPASPAEVLLSLSNLPLAEEGADRSLWPYLEVQVLLTEPDPGFRHRVEEALADKAVRPTSIIPSYPKKEGEEDSRPFSYTDLQKIAPLDMLRHTFTNRFGGDLPEELEKMFNDVMREVSL
;
A
#
# COMPACT_ATOMS: atom_id res chain seq x y z
N MET A 1 -6.24 -6.72 -9.24
CA MET A 1 -6.90 -5.49 -8.76
C MET A 1 -6.23 -5.09 -7.44
N SER A 2 -5.79 -3.85 -7.31
CA SER A 2 -5.02 -3.34 -6.16
C SER A 2 -5.75 -2.16 -5.53
N PHE A 3 -5.57 -1.95 -4.22
CA PHE A 3 -6.13 -0.77 -3.54
C PHE A 3 -5.54 0.56 -4.04
N SER A 4 -4.38 0.55 -4.68
CA SER A 4 -3.86 1.73 -5.39
C SER A 4 -4.69 2.11 -6.62
N GLU A 5 -5.48 1.17 -7.14
CA GLU A 5 -6.35 1.35 -8.31
C GLU A 5 -7.82 1.57 -7.96
N GLN A 6 -8.16 1.76 -6.68
CA GLN A 6 -9.55 1.90 -6.23
C GLN A 6 -10.31 3.04 -6.92
N HIS A 7 -9.61 4.08 -7.38
CA HIS A 7 -10.17 5.23 -8.09
C HIS A 7 -10.09 5.10 -9.62
N TYR A 8 -9.58 3.97 -10.12
CA TYR A 8 -9.43 3.76 -11.55
C TYR A 8 -10.77 3.40 -12.18
N HIS A 9 -11.15 4.11 -13.24
CA HIS A 9 -12.32 3.75 -14.04
C HIS A 9 -11.92 2.61 -14.98
N HIS A 10 -12.28 1.39 -14.61
CA HIS A 10 -12.02 0.23 -15.45
C HIS A 10 -12.83 0.31 -16.73
N GLN A 11 -12.17 0.16 -17.86
CA GLN A 11 -12.81 0.22 -19.17
C GLN A 11 -12.09 -0.70 -20.15
N VAL A 12 -12.82 -1.14 -21.16
CA VAL A 12 -12.25 -1.72 -22.36
C VAL A 12 -12.38 -0.70 -23.51
N VAL A 13 -11.48 -0.80 -24.46
CA VAL A 13 -11.54 0.02 -25.65
C VAL A 13 -12.05 -0.85 -26.78
N ALA A 14 -13.22 -0.50 -27.32
CA ALA A 14 -13.75 -1.05 -28.56
C ALA A 14 -13.31 -0.17 -29.73
N PHE A 15 -12.87 -0.78 -30.84
CA PHE A 15 -12.49 -0.03 -32.02
C PHE A 15 -12.85 -0.77 -33.29
N THR A 16 -13.10 -0.04 -34.36
CA THR A 16 -13.38 -0.57 -35.68
C THR A 16 -12.23 -0.22 -36.62
N LEU A 17 -11.79 -1.20 -37.41
CA LEU A 17 -10.80 -1.00 -38.49
C LEU A 17 -11.47 -1.12 -39.84
N GLU A 18 -11.35 -0.07 -40.67
CA GLU A 18 -11.81 -0.06 -42.04
C GLU A 18 -10.61 0.16 -42.99
N ASN A 19 -10.35 -0.78 -43.89
CA ASN A 19 -9.23 -0.73 -44.82
C ASN A 19 -7.85 -0.53 -44.15
N GLY A 20 -7.67 -1.06 -42.90
CA GLY A 20 -6.45 -0.91 -42.14
C GLY A 20 -6.32 0.42 -41.39
N CYS A 21 -7.34 1.27 -41.43
CA CYS A 21 -7.41 2.53 -40.70
C CYS A 21 -8.42 2.42 -39.55
N LEU A 22 -8.11 3.06 -38.42
CA LEU A 22 -9.02 3.18 -37.30
C LEU A 22 -10.18 4.12 -37.68
N SER A 23 -11.42 3.59 -37.73
CA SER A 23 -12.61 4.36 -38.07
C SER A 23 -13.44 4.78 -36.88
N ASP A 24 -13.37 4.01 -35.79
CA ASP A 24 -14.12 4.29 -34.56
C ASP A 24 -13.33 3.83 -33.35
N LEU A 25 -13.48 4.55 -32.24
CA LEU A 25 -12.84 4.24 -30.95
C LEU A 25 -13.79 4.62 -29.82
N GLU A 26 -14.23 3.63 -29.05
CA GLU A 26 -15.13 3.81 -27.92
C GLU A 26 -14.55 3.22 -26.64
N ALA A 27 -14.60 3.98 -25.54
CA ALA A 27 -14.27 3.50 -24.22
C ALA A 27 -15.54 2.99 -23.52
N VAL A 28 -15.65 1.68 -23.32
CA VAL A 28 -16.77 1.03 -22.66
C VAL A 28 -16.44 0.81 -21.19
N PRO A 29 -17.09 1.49 -20.25
CA PRO A 29 -16.83 1.33 -18.82
C PRO A 29 -17.26 -0.06 -18.34
N ILE A 30 -16.41 -0.68 -17.49
CA ILE A 30 -16.69 -1.97 -16.86
C ILE A 30 -16.92 -1.71 -15.36
N PRO A 31 -18.12 -1.92 -14.84
CA PRO A 31 -18.39 -1.78 -13.41
C PRO A 31 -17.66 -2.87 -12.62
N LEU A 32 -17.06 -2.49 -11.49
CA LEU A 32 -16.50 -3.45 -10.56
C LEU A 32 -17.61 -4.26 -9.91
N ARG A 33 -17.49 -5.60 -9.94
CA ARG A 33 -18.43 -6.49 -9.23
C ARG A 33 -18.35 -6.29 -7.72
N THR A 34 -17.17 -5.96 -7.21
CA THR A 34 -16.89 -5.78 -5.80
C THR A 34 -16.05 -4.53 -5.61
N ALA A 35 -16.50 -3.64 -4.74
CA ALA A 35 -15.79 -2.40 -4.45
C ALA A 35 -14.53 -2.65 -3.59
N LEU A 36 -13.55 -1.74 -3.71
CA LEU A 36 -12.39 -1.65 -2.84
C LEU A 36 -12.54 -0.41 -1.97
N HIS A 37 -12.48 -0.57 -0.66
CA HIS A 37 -12.56 0.54 0.28
C HIS A 37 -11.28 0.62 1.11
N ARG A 38 -10.74 1.81 1.22
CA ARG A 38 -9.64 2.14 2.12
C ARG A 38 -10.19 3.06 3.20
N ILE A 39 -10.14 2.62 4.46
CA ILE A 39 -10.72 3.34 5.58
C ILE A 39 -9.70 3.42 6.74
N PRO A 40 -9.47 4.62 7.25
CA PRO A 40 -9.81 5.91 6.64
C PRO A 40 -9.05 6.16 5.32
N ALA A 41 -9.42 7.21 4.57
CA ALA A 41 -8.75 7.56 3.31
C ALA A 41 -7.26 7.91 3.52
N GLU A 42 -6.95 8.52 4.66
CA GLU A 42 -5.58 8.81 5.12
C GLU A 42 -5.35 8.14 6.47
N PRO A 43 -4.10 7.77 6.82
CA PRO A 43 -3.81 7.16 8.10
C PRO A 43 -4.26 8.04 9.27
N ALA A 44 -5.07 7.50 10.17
CA ALA A 44 -5.62 8.19 11.32
C ALA A 44 -5.32 7.44 12.62
N SER A 45 -5.55 8.08 13.76
CA SER A 45 -5.33 7.46 15.07
C SER A 45 -6.16 6.18 15.26
N PRO A 46 -5.73 5.23 16.11
CA PRO A 46 -6.48 4.00 16.38
C PRO A 46 -7.94 4.24 16.78
N ALA A 47 -8.22 5.28 17.55
CA ALA A 47 -9.57 5.62 18.00
C ALA A 47 -10.45 6.09 16.84
N GLU A 48 -9.94 6.96 15.97
CA GLU A 48 -10.66 7.45 14.79
C GLU A 48 -10.90 6.34 13.78
N VAL A 49 -9.93 5.43 13.60
CA VAL A 49 -10.10 4.24 12.75
C VAL A 49 -11.25 3.38 13.27
N LEU A 50 -11.25 3.00 14.54
CA LEU A 50 -12.31 2.16 15.11
C LEU A 50 -13.69 2.84 15.03
N LEU A 51 -13.75 4.15 15.23
CA LEU A 51 -14.99 4.92 15.03
C LEU A 51 -15.46 4.87 13.59
N SER A 52 -14.55 5.03 12.62
CA SER A 52 -14.88 4.94 11.19
C SER A 52 -15.38 3.53 10.80
N LEU A 53 -14.77 2.49 11.35
CA LEU A 53 -15.20 1.10 11.13
C LEU A 53 -16.56 0.81 11.74
N SER A 54 -16.87 1.36 12.92
CA SER A 54 -18.17 1.18 13.57
C SER A 54 -19.35 1.75 12.76
N ASN A 55 -19.10 2.77 11.94
CA ASN A 55 -20.09 3.40 11.07
C ASN A 55 -20.34 2.65 9.76
N LEU A 56 -19.62 1.56 9.50
CA LEU A 56 -19.86 0.73 8.32
C LEU A 56 -21.22 0.03 8.38
N PRO A 57 -21.84 -0.25 7.22
CA PRO A 57 -23.12 -0.94 7.16
C PRO A 57 -23.02 -2.32 7.80
N LEU A 58 -24.09 -2.69 8.52
CA LEU A 58 -24.23 -4.02 9.11
C LEU A 58 -24.43 -5.08 8.03
N ALA A 59 -23.98 -6.28 8.30
CA ALA A 59 -24.26 -7.43 7.46
C ALA A 59 -25.73 -7.82 7.58
N GLU A 60 -26.43 -7.89 6.45
CA GLU A 60 -27.81 -8.41 6.41
C GLU A 60 -27.79 -9.94 6.43
N GLU A 61 -28.80 -10.52 7.10
CA GLU A 61 -28.95 -11.97 7.16
C GLU A 61 -29.26 -12.52 5.76
N GLY A 62 -28.46 -13.50 5.31
CA GLY A 62 -28.62 -14.11 3.98
C GLY A 62 -27.96 -13.33 2.84
N ALA A 63 -27.30 -12.21 3.10
CA ALA A 63 -26.57 -11.46 2.07
C ALA A 63 -25.40 -12.26 1.49
N ASP A 64 -25.21 -12.17 0.16
CA ASP A 64 -24.09 -12.82 -0.51
C ASP A 64 -22.76 -12.14 -0.15
N ARG A 65 -22.00 -12.80 0.70
CA ARG A 65 -20.66 -12.34 1.14
C ARG A 65 -19.68 -12.12 -0.01
N SER A 66 -19.91 -12.77 -1.17
CA SER A 66 -19.03 -12.59 -2.34
C SER A 66 -19.12 -11.19 -2.95
N LEU A 67 -20.20 -10.46 -2.67
CA LEU A 67 -20.43 -9.10 -3.15
C LEU A 67 -19.96 -8.03 -2.15
N TRP A 68 -19.60 -8.41 -0.93
CA TRP A 68 -19.14 -7.45 0.06
C TRP A 68 -17.84 -6.80 -0.38
N PRO A 69 -17.67 -5.49 -0.17
CA PRO A 69 -16.47 -4.78 -0.52
C PRO A 69 -15.24 -5.30 0.24
N TYR A 70 -14.11 -5.30 -0.43
CA TYR A 70 -12.82 -5.50 0.23
C TYR A 70 -12.42 -4.26 0.98
N LEU A 71 -11.87 -4.44 2.18
CA LEU A 71 -11.48 -3.36 3.08
C LEU A 71 -10.00 -3.42 3.40
N GLU A 72 -9.29 -2.33 3.16
CA GLU A 72 -7.96 -2.05 3.67
C GLU A 72 -8.07 -0.96 4.76
N VAL A 73 -7.52 -1.25 5.94
CA VAL A 73 -7.54 -0.33 7.09
C VAL A 73 -6.21 0.37 7.19
N GLN A 74 -6.20 1.70 7.24
CA GLN A 74 -5.01 2.51 7.46
C GLN A 74 -5.00 3.06 8.89
N VAL A 75 -3.87 2.94 9.58
CA VAL A 75 -3.74 3.43 10.96
C VAL A 75 -2.41 4.14 11.15
N LEU A 76 -2.43 5.27 11.84
CA LEU A 76 -1.25 5.99 12.30
C LEU A 76 -0.95 5.57 13.73
N LEU A 77 0.13 4.82 13.93
CA LEU A 77 0.59 4.35 15.23
C LEU A 77 1.81 5.15 15.69
N THR A 78 1.83 5.60 16.92
CA THR A 78 3.03 6.19 17.55
C THR A 78 4.01 5.11 18.03
N GLU A 79 3.47 3.97 18.44
CA GLU A 79 4.21 2.80 18.90
C GLU A 79 3.55 1.52 18.37
N PRO A 80 4.28 0.40 18.26
CA PRO A 80 3.69 -0.88 17.87
C PRO A 80 2.56 -1.30 18.82
N ASP A 81 1.38 -1.59 18.28
CA ASP A 81 0.20 -2.02 19.04
C ASP A 81 -0.26 -3.41 18.58
N PRO A 82 0.22 -4.49 19.21
CA PRO A 82 -0.14 -5.85 18.83
C PRO A 82 -1.65 -6.15 18.98
N GLY A 83 -2.33 -5.44 19.88
CA GLY A 83 -3.76 -5.61 20.14
C GLY A 83 -4.67 -4.91 19.13
N PHE A 84 -4.13 -4.00 18.32
CA PHE A 84 -4.93 -3.23 17.38
C PHE A 84 -5.67 -4.11 16.36
N ARG A 85 -5.01 -5.14 15.85
CA ARG A 85 -5.61 -6.08 14.91
C ARG A 85 -6.87 -6.73 15.48
N HIS A 86 -6.81 -7.21 16.70
CA HIS A 86 -7.95 -7.86 17.36
C HIS A 86 -9.14 -6.89 17.50
N ARG A 87 -8.88 -5.63 17.89
CA ARG A 87 -9.92 -4.60 17.99
C ARG A 87 -10.55 -4.27 16.64
N VAL A 88 -9.78 -4.28 15.56
CA VAL A 88 -10.31 -4.11 14.19
C VAL A 88 -11.20 -5.30 13.81
N GLU A 89 -10.76 -6.53 14.06
CA GLU A 89 -11.53 -7.74 13.78
C GLU A 89 -12.85 -7.76 14.57
N GLU A 90 -12.81 -7.34 15.82
CA GLU A 90 -14.02 -7.21 16.67
C GLU A 90 -14.98 -6.12 16.16
N ALA A 91 -14.46 -4.96 15.77
CA ALA A 91 -15.26 -3.86 15.19
C ALA A 91 -15.89 -4.22 13.84
N LEU A 92 -15.35 -5.20 13.13
CA LEU A 92 -15.84 -5.64 11.82
C LEU A 92 -16.67 -6.92 11.88
N ALA A 93 -16.86 -7.54 13.03
CA ALA A 93 -17.48 -8.86 13.16
C ALA A 93 -18.91 -8.91 12.60
N ASP A 94 -19.66 -7.80 12.68
CA ASP A 94 -21.04 -7.65 12.22
C ASP A 94 -21.19 -6.80 10.95
N LYS A 95 -20.08 -6.41 10.30
CA LYS A 95 -20.09 -5.49 9.15
C LYS A 95 -20.08 -6.22 7.81
N ALA A 96 -20.78 -5.62 6.83
CA ALA A 96 -20.86 -6.13 5.47
C ALA A 96 -19.60 -5.80 4.65
N VAL A 97 -18.41 -6.20 5.13
CA VAL A 97 -17.11 -5.97 4.50
C VAL A 97 -16.20 -7.19 4.60
N ARG A 98 -15.20 -7.26 3.76
CA ARG A 98 -14.14 -8.29 3.77
C ARG A 98 -12.79 -7.64 4.08
N PRO A 99 -12.33 -7.67 5.33
CA PRO A 99 -11.02 -7.14 5.67
C PRO A 99 -9.91 -7.91 4.95
N THR A 100 -8.95 -7.18 4.37
CA THR A 100 -7.80 -7.74 3.64
C THR A 100 -6.48 -7.45 4.32
N SER A 101 -6.26 -6.20 4.71
CA SER A 101 -5.00 -5.76 5.29
C SER A 101 -5.21 -4.61 6.26
N ILE A 102 -4.31 -4.52 7.24
CA ILE A 102 -4.15 -3.37 8.12
C ILE A 102 -2.76 -2.80 7.83
N ILE A 103 -2.72 -1.54 7.39
CA ILE A 103 -1.50 -0.83 7.02
C ILE A 103 -1.14 0.17 8.12
N PRO A 104 -0.19 -0.17 8.99
CA PRO A 104 0.31 0.78 9.97
C PRO A 104 1.24 1.79 9.31
N SER A 105 1.07 3.05 9.66
CA SER A 105 1.99 4.15 9.39
C SER A 105 2.50 4.69 10.72
N TYR A 106 3.70 5.21 10.71
CA TYR A 106 4.31 5.83 11.89
C TYR A 106 4.61 7.30 11.58
N PRO A 107 4.45 8.21 12.56
CA PRO A 107 4.81 9.61 12.34
C PRO A 107 6.29 9.70 12.00
N LYS A 108 6.63 10.48 10.98
CA LYS A 108 8.02 10.80 10.66
C LYS A 108 8.65 11.47 11.88
N LYS A 109 9.79 10.97 12.33
CA LYS A 109 10.59 11.67 13.34
C LYS A 109 11.09 12.98 12.73
N GLU A 110 10.96 14.08 13.49
CA GLU A 110 11.57 15.36 13.10
C GLU A 110 13.07 15.14 12.95
N GLY A 111 13.58 15.30 11.71
CA GLY A 111 14.98 15.07 11.36
C GLY A 111 15.22 14.00 10.28
N GLU A 112 14.22 13.22 9.91
CA GLU A 112 14.29 12.43 8.68
C GLU A 112 14.05 13.37 7.50
N GLU A 113 15.14 13.81 6.87
CA GLU A 113 15.09 14.46 5.56
C GLU A 113 14.25 13.60 4.63
N ASP A 114 13.40 14.27 3.91
CA ASP A 114 12.44 13.79 2.92
C ASP A 114 12.99 12.60 2.13
N SER A 115 12.80 11.39 2.65
CA SER A 115 13.11 10.17 1.91
C SER A 115 12.08 10.05 0.80
N ARG A 116 12.19 10.94 -0.21
CA ARG A 116 11.48 10.78 -1.47
C ARG A 116 11.80 9.38 -1.97
N PRO A 117 10.81 8.58 -2.33
CA PRO A 117 11.12 7.31 -2.95
C PRO A 117 12.01 7.62 -4.15
N PHE A 118 13.21 7.05 -4.15
CA PHE A 118 14.15 7.25 -5.25
C PHE A 118 13.44 6.93 -6.56
N SER A 119 13.49 7.87 -7.50
CA SER A 119 13.05 7.59 -8.85
C SER A 119 13.91 6.46 -9.42
N TYR A 120 13.37 5.64 -10.31
CA TYR A 120 14.15 4.59 -10.99
C TYR A 120 15.45 5.13 -11.61
N THR A 121 15.44 6.37 -12.10
CA THR A 121 16.60 7.07 -12.65
C THR A 121 17.63 7.44 -11.58
N ASP A 122 17.19 7.71 -10.36
CA ASP A 122 18.07 8.04 -9.24
C ASP A 122 18.72 6.76 -8.70
N LEU A 123 17.98 5.65 -8.65
CA LEU A 123 18.50 4.34 -8.25
C LEU A 123 19.65 3.86 -9.14
N GLN A 124 19.63 4.17 -10.42
CA GLN A 124 20.71 3.82 -11.35
C GLN A 124 22.00 4.62 -11.13
N LYS A 125 21.92 5.77 -10.45
CA LYS A 125 23.07 6.67 -10.20
C LYS A 125 23.67 6.51 -8.81
N ILE A 126 22.94 5.88 -7.88
CA ILE A 126 23.41 5.70 -6.50
C ILE A 126 24.33 4.49 -6.44
N ALA A 127 25.50 4.67 -5.85
CA ALA A 127 26.40 3.54 -5.61
C ALA A 127 25.73 2.54 -4.65
N PRO A 128 25.84 1.22 -4.89
CA PRO A 128 25.22 0.20 -4.04
C PRO A 128 25.55 0.32 -2.55
N LEU A 129 26.75 0.78 -2.22
CA LEU A 129 27.20 1.02 -0.85
C LEU A 129 26.43 2.19 -0.19
N ASP A 130 26.17 3.26 -0.93
CA ASP A 130 25.42 4.41 -0.41
C ASP A 130 23.94 4.04 -0.18
N MET A 131 23.40 3.16 -1.01
CA MET A 131 22.06 2.61 -0.80
C MET A 131 22.02 1.73 0.46
N LEU A 132 23.05 0.92 0.71
CA LEU A 132 23.16 0.14 1.95
C LEU A 132 23.23 1.05 3.19
N ARG A 133 24.06 2.09 3.16
CA ARG A 133 24.17 3.07 4.25
C ARG A 133 22.83 3.74 4.53
N HIS A 134 22.17 4.25 3.49
CA HIS A 134 20.87 4.90 3.61
C HIS A 134 19.80 3.95 4.19
N THR A 135 19.76 2.71 3.70
CA THR A 135 18.81 1.70 4.18
C THR A 135 19.06 1.31 5.63
N PHE A 136 20.35 1.19 6.00
CA PHE A 136 20.74 0.85 7.37
C PHE A 136 20.35 1.97 8.35
N THR A 137 20.70 3.22 8.01
CA THR A 137 20.37 4.39 8.82
C THR A 137 18.86 4.53 9.01
N ASN A 138 18.06 4.33 7.94
CA ASN A 138 16.60 4.43 8.01
C ASN A 138 15.95 3.31 8.83
N ARG A 139 16.55 2.11 8.84
CA ARG A 139 15.95 0.94 9.49
C ARG A 139 16.38 0.76 10.94
N PHE A 140 17.62 1.06 11.25
CA PHE A 140 18.23 0.76 12.55
C PHE A 140 18.65 2.02 13.33
N GLY A 141 18.72 3.17 12.64
CA GLY A 141 19.28 4.40 13.20
C GLY A 141 20.80 4.32 13.36
N GLY A 142 21.49 5.44 13.18
CA GLY A 142 22.95 5.49 13.28
C GLY A 142 23.69 5.11 12.00
N ASP A 143 25.02 5.14 12.07
CA ASP A 143 25.90 4.89 10.94
C ASP A 143 26.11 3.39 10.70
N LEU A 144 26.40 3.03 9.44
CA LEU A 144 26.70 1.65 9.05
C LEU A 144 28.00 1.19 9.74
N PRO A 145 28.01 0.08 10.50
CA PRO A 145 29.22 -0.47 11.11
C PRO A 145 30.28 -0.83 10.06
N GLU A 146 31.56 -0.52 10.35
CA GLU A 146 32.68 -0.81 9.46
C GLU A 146 32.79 -2.28 9.05
N GLU A 147 32.42 -3.19 9.94
CA GLU A 147 32.41 -4.63 9.66
C GLU A 147 31.40 -5.00 8.58
N LEU A 148 30.21 -4.44 8.61
CA LEU A 148 29.19 -4.65 7.58
C LEU A 148 29.58 -4.02 6.25
N GLU A 149 30.19 -2.85 6.28
CA GLU A 149 30.71 -2.20 5.08
C GLU A 149 31.79 -3.04 4.41
N LYS A 150 32.71 -3.62 5.21
CA LYS A 150 33.75 -4.51 4.72
C LYS A 150 33.17 -5.78 4.09
N MET A 151 32.23 -6.44 4.79
CA MET A 151 31.56 -7.64 4.26
C MET A 151 30.84 -7.35 2.94
N PHE A 152 30.15 -6.20 2.85
CA PHE A 152 29.47 -5.79 1.63
C PHE A 152 30.45 -5.61 0.47
N ASN A 153 31.56 -4.93 0.71
CA ASN A 153 32.60 -4.71 -0.31
C ASN A 153 33.26 -6.03 -0.77
N ASP A 154 33.45 -6.99 0.12
CA ASP A 154 33.98 -8.31 -0.23
C ASP A 154 33.00 -9.05 -1.15
N VAL A 155 31.70 -9.07 -0.83
CA VAL A 155 30.66 -9.66 -1.68
C VAL A 155 30.57 -8.96 -3.04
N MET A 156 30.65 -7.63 -3.07
CA MET A 156 30.61 -6.88 -4.33
C MET A 156 31.78 -7.19 -5.25
N ARG A 157 32.96 -7.49 -4.70
CA ARG A 157 34.12 -7.95 -5.49
C ARG A 157 33.90 -9.32 -6.11
N GLU A 158 33.26 -10.23 -5.38
CA GLU A 158 32.95 -11.57 -5.90
C GLU A 158 31.90 -11.56 -7.02
N VAL A 159 30.92 -10.65 -6.94
CA VAL A 159 29.83 -10.54 -7.93
C VAL A 159 30.27 -9.78 -9.20
N SER A 160 31.33 -8.95 -9.10
CA SER A 160 31.83 -8.13 -10.22
C SER A 160 32.87 -8.86 -11.09
N LEU A 161 33.13 -10.14 -10.82
CA LEU A 161 33.97 -11.05 -11.62
C LEU A 161 33.10 -11.93 -12.52
#